data_3e785c0de4388f53760201ab67369ad3
#
_entry.id   3e785c0de4388f53760201ab67369ad3
#
_cell.length_a   1.000
_cell.length_b   1.000
_cell.length_c   1.000
_cell.angle_alpha   90.00
_cell.angle_beta   90.00
_cell.angle_gamma   90.00
#
_symmetry.space_group_name_H-M   'P 1'
#
loop_
_entity.id
_entity.type
_entity.pdbx_description
1 polymer ?
#
loop_
_entity_poly.entity_id
_entity_poly.type
_entity_poly.pdbx_seq_one_letter_code
_entity_poly.pdbx_strand_id
1 'polypeptide(L)'
;MKNVINELVNLRLAYLKEDFGHLDEKDVSSIESGLPDYFQRHLNQDLFVYTTIEDKKIVSCAFLLLVEKPMSPSFINGKTGIVLNVYTKPEYRHKGYARKVMNDLLEDAKKMELCTIELKSTDDGYSLYKAVGFKDDPLEYHFMKWKNES
;
A
#
# COMPACT_ATOMS: atom_id res chain seq x y z
N MET A 1 -20.05 -4.56 -0.78
CA MET A 1 -18.92 -4.89 0.11
C MET A 1 -18.18 -6.15 -0.32
N LYS A 2 -18.87 -7.28 -0.50
CA LYS A 2 -18.21 -8.53 -0.93
C LYS A 2 -17.46 -8.38 -2.28
N ASN A 3 -18.07 -7.68 -3.24
CA ASN A 3 -17.46 -7.49 -4.55
C ASN A 3 -16.18 -6.64 -4.47
N VAL A 4 -16.18 -5.61 -3.62
CA VAL A 4 -15.00 -4.77 -3.43
C VAL A 4 -13.86 -5.58 -2.79
N ILE A 5 -14.18 -6.36 -1.76
CA ILE A 5 -13.18 -7.18 -1.08
C ILE A 5 -12.56 -8.19 -2.06
N ASN A 6 -13.38 -8.88 -2.86
CA ASN A 6 -12.86 -9.82 -3.85
C ASN A 6 -11.95 -9.13 -4.86
N GLU A 7 -12.34 -7.94 -5.30
CA GLU A 7 -11.54 -7.15 -6.23
C GLU A 7 -10.20 -6.74 -5.62
N LEU A 8 -10.20 -6.34 -4.34
CA LEU A 8 -8.98 -5.99 -3.62
C LEU A 8 -8.06 -7.20 -3.42
N VAL A 9 -8.63 -8.37 -3.15
CA VAL A 9 -7.85 -9.61 -3.06
C VAL A 9 -7.12 -9.86 -4.37
N ASN A 10 -7.83 -9.73 -5.50
CA ASN A 10 -7.24 -9.95 -6.82
C ASN A 10 -6.14 -8.92 -7.13
N LEU A 11 -6.34 -7.67 -6.75
CA LEU A 11 -5.34 -6.62 -6.94
C LEU A 11 -4.10 -6.86 -6.09
N ARG A 12 -4.29 -7.32 -4.85
CA ARG A 12 -3.17 -7.66 -3.97
C ARG A 12 -2.36 -8.82 -4.55
N LEU A 13 -3.03 -9.86 -5.02
CA LEU A 13 -2.36 -11.00 -5.64
C LEU A 13 -1.62 -10.59 -6.93
N ALA A 14 -2.25 -9.75 -7.75
CA ALA A 14 -1.62 -9.26 -8.98
C ALA A 14 -0.36 -8.47 -8.67
N TYR A 15 -0.41 -7.59 -7.66
CA TYR A 15 0.76 -6.83 -7.21
C TYR A 15 1.88 -7.77 -6.74
N LEU A 16 1.54 -8.75 -5.89
CA LEU A 16 2.53 -9.66 -5.33
C LEU A 16 3.18 -10.53 -6.41
N LYS A 17 2.41 -11.00 -7.38
CA LYS A 17 2.95 -11.78 -8.48
C LYS A 17 3.94 -10.98 -9.31
N GLU A 18 3.65 -9.71 -9.55
CA GLU A 18 4.54 -8.84 -10.30
C GLU A 18 5.81 -8.52 -9.50
N ASP A 19 5.65 -8.23 -8.20
CA ASP A 19 6.78 -7.86 -7.34
C ASP A 19 7.74 -9.02 -7.10
N PHE A 20 7.22 -10.20 -6.85
CA PHE A 20 8.02 -11.40 -6.58
C PHE A 20 8.39 -12.19 -7.84
N GLY A 21 7.78 -11.84 -8.99
CA GLY A 21 7.99 -12.55 -10.25
C GLY A 21 7.26 -13.88 -10.34
N HIS A 22 7.12 -14.59 -9.24
CA HIS A 22 6.42 -15.87 -9.16
C HIS A 22 5.96 -16.11 -7.73
N LEU A 23 4.76 -16.64 -7.58
CA LEU A 23 4.25 -17.06 -6.28
C LEU A 23 3.92 -18.55 -6.33
N ASP A 24 4.32 -19.29 -5.30
CA ASP A 24 3.96 -20.69 -5.16
C ASP A 24 2.45 -20.82 -4.96
N GLU A 25 1.86 -21.89 -5.50
CA GLU A 25 0.43 -22.13 -5.37
C GLU A 25 -0.02 -22.21 -3.92
N LYS A 26 0.83 -22.76 -3.05
CA LYS A 26 0.56 -22.84 -1.63
C LYS A 26 0.42 -21.44 -1.00
N ASP A 27 1.32 -20.52 -1.36
CA ASP A 27 1.26 -19.15 -0.88
C ASP A 27 0.04 -18.42 -1.42
N VAL A 28 -0.26 -18.58 -2.70
CA VAL A 28 -1.45 -17.98 -3.31
C VAL A 28 -2.71 -18.45 -2.58
N SER A 29 -2.81 -19.74 -2.32
CA SER A 29 -3.97 -20.30 -1.63
C SER A 29 -4.12 -19.73 -0.22
N SER A 30 -3.02 -19.64 0.53
CA SER A 30 -3.04 -19.08 1.89
C SER A 30 -3.44 -17.60 1.89
N ILE A 31 -2.88 -16.82 0.96
CA ILE A 31 -3.17 -15.40 0.85
C ILE A 31 -4.62 -15.18 0.43
N GLU A 32 -5.07 -15.90 -0.58
CA GLU A 32 -6.43 -15.80 -1.09
C GLU A 32 -7.46 -16.15 -0.02
N SER A 33 -7.15 -17.14 0.82
CA SER A 33 -8.04 -17.55 1.91
C SER A 33 -8.07 -16.55 3.07
N GLY A 34 -6.94 -15.92 3.37
CA GLY A 34 -6.83 -15.05 4.55
C GLY A 34 -7.18 -13.59 4.31
N LEU A 35 -7.01 -13.09 3.09
CA LEU A 35 -7.22 -11.67 2.81
C LEU A 35 -8.65 -11.17 3.01
N PRO A 36 -9.70 -11.92 2.65
CA PRO A 36 -11.06 -11.41 2.86
C PRO A 36 -11.35 -11.03 4.30
N ASP A 37 -10.96 -11.86 5.26
CA ASP A 37 -11.13 -11.54 6.67
C ASP A 37 -10.29 -10.32 7.08
N TYR A 38 -9.04 -10.25 6.60
CA TYR A 38 -8.19 -9.10 6.87
C TYR A 38 -8.84 -7.81 6.39
N PHE A 39 -9.30 -7.76 5.15
CA PHE A 39 -9.95 -6.57 4.62
C PHE A 39 -11.23 -6.24 5.38
N GLN A 40 -12.01 -7.23 5.74
CA GLN A 40 -13.24 -7.00 6.48
C GLN A 40 -12.99 -6.34 7.83
N ARG A 41 -11.91 -6.74 8.53
CA ARG A 41 -11.56 -6.18 9.84
C ARG A 41 -10.88 -4.82 9.76
N HIS A 42 -10.12 -4.55 8.71
CA HIS A 42 -9.24 -3.38 8.66
C HIS A 42 -9.70 -2.26 7.74
N LEU A 43 -10.51 -2.55 6.71
CA LEU A 43 -10.95 -1.50 5.79
C LEU A 43 -11.71 -0.40 6.53
N ASN A 44 -11.26 0.83 6.30
CA ASN A 44 -11.83 2.04 6.91
C ASN A 44 -11.70 2.09 8.44
N GLN A 45 -10.89 1.21 9.01
CA GLN A 45 -10.49 1.27 10.41
C GLN A 45 -9.05 1.81 10.47
N ASP A 46 -8.09 1.00 10.03
CA ASP A 46 -6.69 1.40 9.96
C ASP A 46 -6.06 1.14 8.59
N LEU A 47 -6.83 0.57 7.65
CA LEU A 47 -6.41 0.41 6.26
C LEU A 47 -7.35 1.21 5.37
N PHE A 48 -6.79 2.14 4.60
CA PHE A 48 -7.56 2.96 3.67
C PHE A 48 -7.08 2.68 2.24
N VAL A 49 -8.01 2.56 1.31
CA VAL A 49 -7.72 2.21 -0.07
C VAL A 49 -8.16 3.36 -0.98
N TYR A 50 -7.24 3.80 -1.81
CA TYR A 50 -7.45 4.88 -2.78
C TYR A 50 -7.44 4.27 -4.16
N THR A 51 -8.47 4.56 -4.96
CA THR A 51 -8.70 3.83 -6.21
C THR A 51 -9.03 4.76 -7.36
N THR A 52 -8.75 4.28 -8.58
CA THR A 52 -9.33 4.81 -9.81
C THR A 52 -10.19 3.71 -10.41
N ILE A 53 -11.42 4.06 -10.78
CA ILE A 53 -12.39 3.11 -11.30
C ILE A 53 -12.72 3.47 -12.74
N GLU A 54 -12.64 2.48 -13.65
CA GLU A 54 -13.10 2.59 -15.03
C GLU A 54 -13.95 1.37 -15.35
N ASP A 55 -15.06 1.58 -16.04
CA ASP A 55 -16.00 0.52 -16.42
C ASP A 55 -16.39 -0.33 -15.22
N LYS A 56 -16.66 0.32 -14.09
CA LYS A 56 -17.10 -0.29 -12.83
C LYS A 56 -16.06 -1.20 -12.18
N LYS A 57 -14.79 -1.12 -12.63
CA LYS A 57 -13.69 -1.92 -12.08
C LYS A 57 -12.59 -1.03 -11.55
N ILE A 58 -11.93 -1.49 -10.50
CA ILE A 58 -10.75 -0.80 -9.97
C ILE A 58 -9.58 -1.09 -10.91
N VAL A 59 -9.01 -0.03 -11.48
CA VAL A 59 -7.88 -0.17 -12.42
C VAL A 59 -6.57 0.29 -11.81
N SER A 60 -6.62 1.07 -10.74
CA SER A 60 -5.43 1.53 -10.01
C SER A 60 -5.77 1.67 -8.54
N CYS A 61 -4.81 1.37 -7.67
CA CYS A 61 -5.04 1.48 -6.24
C CYS A 61 -3.75 1.77 -5.49
N ALA A 62 -3.91 2.29 -4.27
CA ALA A 62 -2.85 2.44 -3.28
C ALA A 62 -3.47 2.21 -1.90
N PHE A 63 -2.75 1.49 -1.03
CA PHE A 63 -3.21 1.21 0.32
C PHE A 63 -2.42 2.08 1.30
N LEU A 64 -3.11 2.64 2.28
CA LEU A 64 -2.49 3.36 3.40
C LEU A 64 -2.85 2.62 4.68
N LEU A 65 -1.84 2.06 5.34
CA LEU A 65 -2.01 1.42 6.64
C LEU A 65 -1.57 2.39 7.73
N LEU A 66 -2.47 2.69 8.66
CA LEU A 66 -2.15 3.58 9.79
C LEU A 66 -1.41 2.81 10.86
N VAL A 67 -0.34 3.39 11.37
CA VAL A 67 0.44 2.81 12.46
C VAL A 67 0.69 3.89 13.50
N GLU A 68 0.07 3.73 14.66
CA GLU A 68 0.33 4.62 15.78
C GLU A 68 1.53 4.10 16.56
N LYS A 69 2.47 4.99 16.86
CA LYS A 69 3.73 4.66 17.53
C LYS A 69 3.91 5.50 18.77
N PRO A 70 4.69 5.04 19.74
CA PRO A 70 5.10 5.92 20.84
C PRO A 70 5.81 7.15 20.28
N MET A 71 5.43 8.31 20.75
CA MET A 71 5.93 9.59 20.22
C MET A 71 7.44 9.69 20.27
N SER A 72 8.02 10.32 19.26
CA SER A 72 9.45 10.61 19.19
C SER A 72 9.66 11.87 18.35
N PRO A 73 10.87 12.47 18.36
CA PRO A 73 11.14 13.62 17.50
C PRO A 73 10.92 13.32 16.01
N SER A 74 11.08 12.07 15.58
CA SER A 74 10.88 11.69 14.18
C SER A 74 9.41 11.57 13.80
N PHE A 75 8.52 11.35 14.76
CA PHE A 75 7.06 11.30 14.56
C PHE A 75 6.38 11.82 15.82
N ILE A 76 6.35 13.14 15.95
CA ILE A 76 6.06 13.85 17.20
C ILE A 76 4.68 13.57 17.77
N ASN A 77 3.67 13.32 16.93
CA ASN A 77 2.33 12.96 17.42
C ASN A 77 2.07 11.45 17.40
N GLY A 78 3.06 10.64 17.02
CA GLY A 78 2.92 9.20 16.96
C GLY A 78 2.07 8.67 15.79
N LYS A 79 1.43 9.55 15.03
CA LYS A 79 0.56 9.16 13.93
C LYS A 79 1.37 8.99 12.66
N THR A 80 1.48 7.75 12.19
CA THR A 80 2.26 7.43 10.99
C THR A 80 1.45 6.54 10.06
N GLY A 81 1.96 6.38 8.84
CA GLY A 81 1.34 5.49 7.88
C GLY A 81 2.39 4.74 7.06
N ILE A 82 1.95 3.66 6.46
CA ILE A 82 2.75 2.87 5.53
C ILE A 82 1.95 2.74 4.25
N VAL A 83 2.57 3.07 3.12
CA VAL A 83 1.97 2.87 1.80
C VAL A 83 2.30 1.46 1.34
N LEU A 84 1.28 0.76 0.90
CA LEU A 84 1.39 -0.62 0.39
C LEU A 84 0.60 -0.73 -0.91
N ASN A 85 0.96 -1.74 -1.71
CA ASN A 85 0.16 -2.18 -2.85
C ASN A 85 -0.22 -1.07 -3.84
N VAL A 86 0.73 -0.20 -4.16
CA VAL A 86 0.51 0.76 -5.25
C VAL A 86 0.56 -0.02 -6.56
N TYR A 87 -0.58 -0.12 -7.24
CA TYR A 87 -0.69 -0.98 -8.40
C TYR A 87 -1.66 -0.38 -9.41
N THR A 88 -1.25 -0.38 -10.67
CA THR A 88 -2.10 -0.05 -11.80
C THR A 88 -2.08 -1.23 -12.76
N LYS A 89 -3.26 -1.67 -13.20
CA LYS A 89 -3.34 -2.76 -14.17
C LYS A 89 -2.52 -2.40 -15.41
N PRO A 90 -1.79 -3.37 -16.00
CA PRO A 90 -0.86 -3.07 -17.11
C PRO A 90 -1.47 -2.25 -18.23
N GLU A 91 -2.70 -2.56 -18.65
CA GLU A 91 -3.36 -1.87 -19.75
C GLU A 91 -3.75 -0.44 -19.44
N TYR A 92 -3.67 -0.03 -18.17
CA TYR A 92 -4.03 1.33 -17.73
C TYR A 92 -2.81 2.13 -17.28
N ARG A 93 -1.60 1.64 -17.50
CA ARG A 93 -0.36 2.31 -17.10
C ARG A 93 -0.04 3.47 -18.02
N HIS A 94 0.80 4.38 -17.54
CA HIS A 94 1.27 5.58 -18.28
C HIS A 94 0.15 6.56 -18.59
N LYS A 95 -0.92 6.55 -17.81
CA LYS A 95 -2.06 7.47 -17.93
C LYS A 95 -2.22 8.39 -16.71
N GLY A 96 -1.28 8.31 -15.76
CA GLY A 96 -1.30 9.16 -14.57
C GLY A 96 -2.16 8.64 -13.42
N TYR A 97 -2.68 7.44 -13.50
CA TYR A 97 -3.58 6.92 -12.47
C TYR A 97 -2.87 6.66 -11.13
N ALA A 98 -1.64 6.13 -11.17
CA ALA A 98 -0.88 5.90 -9.94
C ALA A 98 -0.59 7.21 -9.22
N ARG A 99 -0.24 8.25 -9.98
CA ARG A 99 -0.01 9.58 -9.41
C ARG A 99 -1.29 10.15 -8.77
N LYS A 100 -2.41 9.94 -9.43
CA LYS A 100 -3.71 10.40 -8.92
C LYS A 100 -4.04 9.75 -7.59
N VAL A 101 -3.94 8.42 -7.48
CA VAL A 101 -4.28 7.73 -6.23
C VAL A 101 -3.29 8.10 -5.12
N MET A 102 -2.02 8.32 -5.44
CA MET A 102 -1.04 8.76 -4.46
C MET A 102 -1.32 10.17 -3.97
N ASN A 103 -1.71 11.08 -4.86
CA ASN A 103 -2.09 12.44 -4.44
C ASN A 103 -3.33 12.41 -3.56
N ASP A 104 -4.32 11.60 -3.89
CA ASP A 104 -5.53 11.44 -3.07
C ASP A 104 -5.16 10.91 -1.68
N LEU A 105 -4.29 9.92 -1.63
CA LEU A 105 -3.80 9.32 -0.38
C LEU A 105 -3.09 10.37 0.48
N LEU A 106 -2.18 11.15 -0.11
CA LEU A 106 -1.41 12.15 0.63
C LEU A 106 -2.30 13.29 1.12
N GLU A 107 -3.30 13.68 0.35
CA GLU A 107 -4.24 14.70 0.78
C GLU A 107 -5.06 14.24 1.99
N ASP A 108 -5.50 13.00 1.96
CA ASP A 108 -6.22 12.40 3.07
C ASP A 108 -5.33 12.23 4.31
N ALA A 109 -4.06 11.86 4.09
CA ALA A 109 -3.08 11.76 5.17
C ALA A 109 -2.88 13.08 5.89
N LYS A 110 -2.89 14.20 5.16
CA LYS A 110 -2.82 15.53 5.77
C LYS A 110 -4.03 15.80 6.66
N LYS A 111 -5.22 15.42 6.20
CA LYS A 111 -6.45 15.58 6.99
C LYS A 111 -6.43 14.73 8.25
N MET A 112 -5.81 13.56 8.18
CA MET A 112 -5.64 12.67 9.33
C MET A 112 -4.51 13.11 10.26
N GLU A 113 -3.75 14.14 9.87
CA GLU A 113 -2.61 14.66 10.64
C GLU A 113 -1.50 13.63 10.84
N LEU A 114 -1.28 12.77 9.84
CA LEU A 114 -0.14 11.87 9.87
C LEU A 114 1.15 12.67 9.75
N CYS A 115 2.09 12.45 10.67
CA CYS A 115 3.34 13.21 10.65
C CYS A 115 4.38 12.59 9.71
N THR A 116 4.36 11.28 9.50
CA THR A 116 5.24 10.63 8.53
C THR A 116 4.52 9.48 7.83
N ILE A 117 4.94 9.21 6.61
CA ILE A 117 4.49 8.06 5.84
C ILE A 117 5.72 7.41 5.22
N GLU A 118 5.82 6.10 5.36
CA GLU A 118 6.91 5.31 4.82
C GLU A 118 6.42 4.44 3.67
N LEU A 119 7.33 4.12 2.76
CA LEU A 119 7.09 3.11 1.75
C LEU A 119 8.42 2.48 1.33
N LYS A 120 8.34 1.27 0.79
CA LYS A 120 9.46 0.63 0.12
C LYS A 120 9.20 0.72 -1.37
N SER A 121 10.06 1.41 -2.10
CA SER A 121 9.87 1.63 -3.52
C SER A 121 10.53 0.54 -4.35
N THR A 122 9.80 0.04 -5.34
CA THR A 122 10.44 -0.70 -6.43
C THR A 122 11.16 0.30 -7.33
N ASP A 123 12.07 -0.19 -8.17
CA ASP A 123 12.77 0.67 -9.12
C ASP A 123 11.79 1.39 -10.04
N ASP A 124 10.75 0.69 -10.48
CA ASP A 124 9.74 1.27 -11.38
C ASP A 124 8.93 2.39 -10.72
N GLY A 125 8.68 2.30 -9.43
CA GLY A 125 7.89 3.29 -8.71
C GLY A 125 8.67 4.49 -8.20
N TYR A 126 9.98 4.41 -8.19
CA TYR A 126 10.84 5.40 -7.53
C TYR A 126 10.60 6.82 -8.01
N SER A 127 10.56 7.05 -9.33
CA SER A 127 10.36 8.39 -9.88
C SER A 127 8.97 8.97 -9.52
N LEU A 128 7.95 8.11 -9.49
CA LEU A 128 6.61 8.51 -9.08
C LEU A 128 6.61 9.02 -7.64
N TYR A 129 7.20 8.26 -6.73
CA TYR A 129 7.21 8.65 -5.31
C TYR A 129 8.01 9.93 -5.08
N LYS A 130 9.13 10.10 -5.76
CA LYS A 130 9.87 11.36 -5.74
C LYS A 130 9.01 12.52 -6.22
N ALA A 131 8.28 12.32 -7.31
CA ALA A 131 7.44 13.36 -7.91
C ALA A 131 6.32 13.80 -6.98
N VAL A 132 5.77 12.93 -6.14
CA VAL A 132 4.69 13.29 -5.22
C VAL A 132 5.19 13.71 -3.84
N GLY A 133 6.51 13.76 -3.62
CA GLY A 133 7.08 14.36 -2.42
C GLY A 133 7.80 13.43 -1.46
N PHE A 134 7.90 12.15 -1.77
CA PHE A 134 8.70 11.24 -0.94
C PHE A 134 10.18 11.49 -1.15
N LYS A 135 10.96 11.30 -0.12
CA LYS A 135 12.41 11.49 -0.14
C LYS A 135 13.08 10.24 0.38
N ASP A 136 14.29 9.99 -0.13
CA ASP A 136 15.11 8.92 0.43
C ASP A 136 15.36 9.22 1.90
N ASP A 137 15.27 8.17 2.72
CA ASP A 137 15.50 8.28 4.15
C ASP A 137 16.77 7.51 4.49
N PRO A 138 17.92 8.19 4.55
CA PRO A 138 19.16 7.52 4.89
C PRO A 138 19.11 7.09 6.35
N LEU A 139 19.00 5.78 6.56
CA LEU A 139 18.88 5.22 7.89
C LEU A 139 20.21 5.28 8.63
N GLU A 140 20.22 5.92 9.81
CA GLU A 140 21.36 5.88 10.70
C GLU A 140 21.41 4.56 11.47
N TYR A 141 20.39 3.73 11.31
CA TYR A 141 20.20 2.48 12.03
C TYR A 141 20.30 1.30 11.08
N HIS A 142 20.78 0.16 11.61
CA HIS A 142 20.74 -1.08 10.84
C HIS A 142 19.33 -1.65 10.90
N PHE A 143 18.72 -1.85 9.75
CA PHE A 143 17.40 -2.48 9.68
C PHE A 143 17.56 -3.98 9.87
N MET A 144 16.93 -4.55 10.90
CA MET A 144 17.06 -5.97 11.23
C MET A 144 15.70 -6.62 11.29
N LYS A 145 15.66 -7.90 11.01
CA LYS A 145 14.42 -8.68 10.99
C LYS A 145 14.65 -10.02 11.69
N TRP A 146 13.72 -10.39 12.53
CA TRP A 146 13.64 -11.73 13.07
C TRP A 146 12.49 -12.45 12.39
N LYS A 147 12.71 -13.66 11.94
CA LYS A 147 11.72 -14.47 11.26
C LYS A 147 11.40 -15.69 12.12
N ASN A 148 10.12 -15.94 12.34
CA ASN A 148 9.69 -17.14 13.05
C ASN A 148 9.75 -18.33 12.08
N GLU A 149 10.62 -19.30 12.37
CA GLU A 149 10.82 -20.44 11.50
C GLU A 149 10.24 -21.74 12.12
N SER A 150 9.49 -21.63 13.19
CA SER A 150 8.87 -22.79 13.85
C SER A 150 7.74 -23.40 13.02
#